data_ee40834edebdef83a84c6adc65241cab
#
_entry.id   ee40834edebdef83a84c6adc65241cab
#
_cell.length_a   1.000
_cell.length_b   1.000
_cell.length_c   1.000
_cell.angle_alpha   90.00
_cell.angle_beta   90.00
_cell.angle_gamma   90.00
#
_symmetry.space_group_name_H-M   'P 1'
#
loop_
_entity.id
_entity.type
_entity.pdbx_description
1 polymer ?
#
loop_
_entity_poly.entity_id
_entity_poly.type
_entity_poly.pdbx_seq_one_letter_code
_entity_poly.pdbx_strand_id
1 'polypeptide(L)'
;MNLRTFRIGGVHPEENKITAEMATQVAPLPKQAIFPLGQHIGAPAKPVVAKGDKVKVGTLIAEAGGFVSAPIYSSVSGTVFKVDTSIDATGYRKPCIIINVEGDEWEESIDRSDKLETLEAHTELTPEEIVNRIKEAGVTGMGGAGFPTFIKLCPPPGAKAECVIINGVECEPYITADYRLMMEHADEILVGLNLLMKAAKVEKGYIGIEDNKPAAIKLFEEKTAN
;
A
#
# COMPACT_ATOMS: atom_id res chain seq x y z
N MET A 1 23.43 17.76 2.75
CA MET A 1 23.10 16.34 3.00
C MET A 1 24.35 15.49 3.01
N ASN A 2 24.57 14.61 3.99
CA ASN A 2 25.72 13.70 3.99
C ASN A 2 25.30 12.40 3.33
N LEU A 3 25.68 12.21 2.07
CA LEU A 3 25.48 10.96 1.36
C LEU A 3 26.34 9.86 2.01
N ARG A 4 25.72 8.71 2.26
CA ARG A 4 26.42 7.51 2.74
C ARG A 4 26.51 6.51 1.60
N THR A 5 27.73 6.09 1.30
CA THR A 5 28.00 5.08 0.27
C THR A 5 28.71 3.87 0.89
N PHE A 6 28.71 2.75 0.20
CA PHE A 6 29.51 1.60 0.59
C PHE A 6 31.00 1.91 0.45
N ARG A 7 31.81 1.50 1.43
CA ARG A 7 33.29 1.68 1.39
C ARG A 7 33.97 0.86 0.30
N ILE A 8 33.41 -0.28 -0.02
CA ILE A 8 33.88 -1.17 -1.08
C ILE A 8 32.76 -1.25 -2.07
N GLY A 9 33.04 -0.91 -3.33
CA GLY A 9 32.05 -0.74 -4.38
C GLY A 9 31.01 -1.85 -4.43
N GLY A 10 29.76 -1.44 -4.69
CA GLY A 10 28.67 -2.32 -5.04
C GLY A 10 28.54 -2.44 -6.56
N VAL A 11 27.57 -3.21 -7.01
CA VAL A 11 27.14 -3.20 -8.41
C VAL A 11 26.17 -2.04 -8.57
N HIS A 12 26.42 -1.16 -9.53
CA HIS A 12 25.52 -0.09 -9.94
C HIS A 12 24.92 -0.45 -11.31
N PRO A 13 23.73 -1.08 -11.36
CA PRO A 13 23.06 -1.33 -12.63
C PRO A 13 22.58 -0.01 -13.24
N GLU A 14 22.39 0.02 -14.55
CA GLU A 14 21.76 1.15 -15.21
C GLU A 14 20.32 1.29 -14.70
N GLU A 15 19.96 2.48 -14.27
CA GLU A 15 18.66 2.73 -13.61
C GLU A 15 17.47 2.65 -14.56
N ASN A 16 17.66 3.12 -15.81
CA ASN A 16 16.66 3.08 -16.88
C ASN A 16 15.25 3.57 -16.44
N LYS A 17 15.18 4.63 -15.65
CA LYS A 17 13.92 5.22 -15.15
C LYS A 17 13.13 5.95 -16.25
N ILE A 18 12.87 5.27 -17.35
CA ILE A 18 12.32 5.85 -18.59
C ILE A 18 10.91 6.44 -18.44
N THR A 19 10.17 6.04 -17.41
CA THR A 19 8.82 6.54 -17.14
C THR A 19 8.77 7.60 -16.03
N ALA A 20 9.91 8.08 -15.54
CA ALA A 20 9.96 9.03 -14.42
C ALA A 20 9.16 10.31 -14.68
N GLU A 21 9.19 10.84 -15.92
CA GLU A 21 8.47 12.05 -16.30
C GLU A 21 7.05 11.80 -16.83
N MET A 22 6.59 10.56 -16.81
CA MET A 22 5.25 10.20 -17.27
C MET A 22 4.26 10.20 -16.10
N ALA A 23 3.19 10.98 -16.22
CA ALA A 23 2.11 10.97 -15.24
C ALA A 23 1.45 9.59 -15.13
N THR A 24 0.98 9.27 -13.92
CA THR A 24 0.21 8.04 -13.67
C THR A 24 -1.05 8.03 -14.53
N GLN A 25 -1.34 6.87 -15.13
CA GLN A 25 -2.52 6.68 -15.97
C GLN A 25 -3.45 5.66 -15.36
N VAL A 26 -4.75 5.95 -15.39
CA VAL A 26 -5.77 5.00 -14.95
C VAL A 26 -5.96 3.92 -16.03
N ALA A 27 -5.76 2.67 -15.64
CA ALA A 27 -5.96 1.54 -16.54
C ALA A 27 -7.46 1.35 -16.85
N PRO A 28 -7.82 0.96 -18.10
CA PRO A 28 -9.20 0.64 -18.41
C PRO A 28 -9.67 -0.58 -17.59
N LEU A 29 -10.95 -0.62 -17.25
CA LEU A 29 -11.51 -1.76 -16.54
C LEU A 29 -11.33 -3.04 -17.36
N PRO A 30 -10.77 -4.11 -16.79
CA PRO A 30 -10.62 -5.40 -17.46
C PRO A 30 -11.98 -6.10 -17.56
N LYS A 31 -12.12 -7.05 -18.49
CA LYS A 31 -13.32 -7.91 -18.55
C LYS A 31 -13.42 -8.85 -17.34
N GLN A 32 -12.29 -9.19 -16.75
CA GLN A 32 -12.19 -10.09 -15.62
C GLN A 32 -11.04 -9.67 -14.72
N ALA A 33 -11.27 -9.68 -13.41
CA ALA A 33 -10.25 -9.42 -12.40
C ALA A 33 -9.96 -10.69 -11.59
N ILE A 34 -8.69 -10.92 -11.28
CA ILE A 34 -8.22 -12.09 -10.52
C ILE A 34 -7.60 -11.58 -9.22
N PHE A 35 -8.13 -12.04 -8.11
CA PHE A 35 -7.67 -11.67 -6.76
C PHE A 35 -6.98 -12.87 -6.11
N PRO A 36 -5.64 -12.96 -6.11
CA PRO A 36 -4.93 -13.98 -5.36
C PRO A 36 -5.22 -13.86 -3.86
N LEU A 37 -5.42 -14.98 -3.18
CA LEU A 37 -5.64 -14.98 -1.72
C LEU A 37 -4.35 -14.80 -0.90
N GLY A 38 -3.20 -14.96 -1.54
CA GLY A 38 -1.86 -14.76 -0.97
C GLY A 38 -1.20 -13.47 -1.46
N GLN A 39 -1.86 -12.32 -1.33
CA GLN A 39 -1.30 -11.02 -1.71
C GLN A 39 -0.34 -10.43 -0.66
N HIS A 40 -0.17 -11.11 0.47
CA HIS A 40 0.66 -10.68 1.60
C HIS A 40 1.40 -11.88 2.19
N ILE A 41 2.44 -11.62 2.99
CA ILE A 41 3.14 -12.65 3.75
C ILE A 41 2.25 -13.19 4.88
N GLY A 42 2.49 -14.42 5.28
CA GLY A 42 1.76 -15.09 6.37
C GLY A 42 0.63 -15.99 5.84
N ALA A 43 -0.44 -16.13 6.60
CA ALA A 43 -1.57 -16.98 6.23
C ALA A 43 -2.37 -16.34 5.07
N PRO A 44 -2.63 -17.06 3.98
CA PRO A 44 -3.50 -16.56 2.92
C PRO A 44 -4.87 -16.16 3.46
N ALA A 45 -5.48 -15.15 2.85
CA ALA A 45 -6.85 -14.75 3.17
C ALA A 45 -7.84 -15.88 2.82
N LYS A 46 -8.96 -15.90 3.52
CA LYS A 46 -10.02 -16.89 3.31
C LYS A 46 -11.18 -16.25 2.56
N PRO A 47 -11.63 -16.79 1.42
CA PRO A 47 -12.74 -16.23 0.68
C PRO A 47 -14.03 -16.25 1.52
N VAL A 48 -14.77 -15.15 1.47
CA VAL A 48 -16.10 -15.01 2.09
C VAL A 48 -17.22 -14.90 1.06
N VAL A 49 -16.87 -14.99 -0.22
CA VAL A 49 -17.78 -14.94 -1.36
C VAL A 49 -17.77 -16.27 -2.12
N ALA A 50 -18.88 -16.54 -2.82
CA ALA A 50 -19.07 -17.75 -3.63
C ALA A 50 -19.41 -17.38 -5.08
N LYS A 51 -19.35 -18.37 -5.99
CA LYS A 51 -19.76 -18.19 -7.38
C LYS A 51 -21.18 -17.66 -7.48
N GLY A 52 -21.35 -16.58 -8.22
CA GLY A 52 -22.65 -15.93 -8.47
C GLY A 52 -22.91 -14.73 -7.56
N ASP A 53 -22.13 -14.52 -6.52
CA ASP A 53 -22.29 -13.35 -5.65
C ASP A 53 -22.00 -12.06 -6.41
N LYS A 54 -22.79 -11.03 -6.17
CA LYS A 54 -22.57 -9.68 -6.67
C LYS A 54 -21.66 -8.93 -5.69
N VAL A 55 -20.70 -8.24 -6.26
CA VAL A 55 -19.75 -7.42 -5.49
C VAL A 55 -19.61 -6.04 -6.11
N LYS A 56 -19.28 -5.06 -5.27
CA LYS A 56 -18.96 -3.69 -5.64
C LYS A 56 -17.49 -3.40 -5.32
N VAL A 57 -16.97 -2.29 -5.82
CA VAL A 57 -15.68 -1.80 -5.35
C VAL A 57 -15.78 -1.54 -3.85
N GLY A 58 -14.88 -2.13 -3.06
CA GLY A 58 -14.89 -2.07 -1.60
C GLY A 58 -15.64 -3.20 -0.90
N THR A 59 -16.32 -4.10 -1.61
CA THR A 59 -16.91 -5.29 -0.98
C THR A 59 -15.80 -6.19 -0.44
N LEU A 60 -15.91 -6.61 0.84
CA LEU A 60 -15.01 -7.62 1.42
C LEU A 60 -15.20 -8.96 0.71
N ILE A 61 -14.16 -9.46 0.04
CA ILE A 61 -14.21 -10.73 -0.70
C ILE A 61 -13.42 -11.85 -0.04
N ALA A 62 -12.45 -11.50 0.84
CA ALA A 62 -11.74 -12.48 1.65
C ALA A 62 -11.37 -11.87 3.01
N GLU A 63 -11.55 -12.63 4.07
CA GLU A 63 -11.16 -12.25 5.43
C GLU A 63 -9.72 -12.68 5.74
N ALA A 64 -9.11 -12.07 6.76
CA ALA A 64 -7.78 -12.45 7.21
C ALA A 64 -7.73 -13.91 7.65
N GLY A 65 -6.77 -14.69 7.15
CA GLY A 65 -6.64 -16.13 7.42
C GLY A 65 -5.92 -16.48 8.72
N GLY A 66 -5.32 -15.50 9.39
CA GLY A 66 -4.56 -15.70 10.63
C GLY A 66 -4.05 -14.39 11.23
N PHE A 67 -3.16 -14.47 12.22
CA PHE A 67 -2.60 -13.27 12.88
C PHE A 67 -1.79 -12.41 11.91
N VAL A 68 -0.87 -13.02 11.16
CA VAL A 68 -0.17 -12.36 10.06
C VAL A 68 -0.97 -12.62 8.79
N SER A 69 -1.90 -11.75 8.48
CA SER A 69 -2.79 -11.80 7.33
C SER A 69 -3.52 -10.46 7.19
N ALA A 70 -4.13 -10.22 6.04
CA ALA A 70 -4.95 -9.04 5.80
C ALA A 70 -6.23 -9.42 5.03
N PRO A 71 -7.35 -8.73 5.24
CA PRO A 71 -8.54 -8.89 4.41
C PRO A 71 -8.28 -8.37 2.99
N ILE A 72 -9.06 -8.87 2.04
CA ILE A 72 -9.01 -8.46 0.63
C ILE A 72 -10.38 -7.92 0.25
N TYR A 73 -10.38 -6.73 -0.35
CA TYR A 73 -11.56 -6.07 -0.86
C TYR A 73 -11.55 -6.08 -2.39
N SER A 74 -12.73 -6.10 -3.00
CA SER A 74 -12.83 -6.01 -4.45
C SER A 74 -12.47 -4.61 -4.92
N SER A 75 -11.59 -4.51 -5.91
CA SER A 75 -11.28 -3.26 -6.62
C SER A 75 -12.14 -3.06 -7.88
N VAL A 76 -13.12 -3.93 -8.11
CA VAL A 76 -14.04 -3.88 -9.25
C VAL A 76 -15.45 -4.23 -8.79
N SER A 77 -16.47 -3.78 -9.55
CA SER A 77 -17.82 -4.29 -9.41
C SER A 77 -18.10 -5.42 -10.40
N GLY A 78 -19.02 -6.29 -10.06
CA GLY A 78 -19.41 -7.38 -10.95
C GLY A 78 -19.91 -8.63 -10.25
N THR A 79 -19.73 -9.77 -10.91
CA THR A 79 -20.19 -11.07 -10.41
C THR A 79 -19.01 -12.01 -10.19
N VAL A 80 -18.95 -12.66 -9.04
CA VAL A 80 -17.96 -13.70 -8.76
C VAL A 80 -18.16 -14.86 -9.74
N PHE A 81 -17.21 -15.02 -10.66
CA PHE A 81 -17.24 -16.09 -11.64
C PHE A 81 -16.92 -17.44 -10.99
N LYS A 82 -15.86 -17.48 -10.17
CA LYS A 82 -15.49 -18.66 -9.38
C LYS A 82 -14.42 -18.34 -8.34
N VAL A 83 -14.37 -19.17 -7.30
CA VAL A 83 -13.21 -19.31 -6.40
C VAL A 83 -12.44 -20.55 -6.88
N ASP A 84 -11.19 -20.38 -7.29
CA ASP A 84 -10.40 -21.42 -7.96
C ASP A 84 -8.90 -21.15 -7.76
N THR A 85 -8.07 -21.63 -8.65
CA THR A 85 -6.64 -21.34 -8.70
C THR A 85 -6.26 -20.64 -10.00
N SER A 86 -5.29 -19.74 -9.93
CA SER A 86 -4.64 -19.11 -11.09
C SER A 86 -3.13 -19.22 -10.97
N ILE A 87 -2.43 -19.12 -12.09
CA ILE A 87 -0.97 -19.01 -12.09
C ILE A 87 -0.62 -17.58 -11.68
N ASP A 88 0.18 -17.45 -10.63
CA ASP A 88 0.70 -16.16 -10.15
C ASP A 88 2.04 -15.80 -10.82
N ALA A 89 2.62 -14.67 -10.44
CA ALA A 89 3.89 -14.19 -10.96
C ALA A 89 5.08 -15.14 -10.66
N THR A 90 4.93 -16.07 -9.72
CA THR A 90 5.95 -17.09 -9.41
C THR A 90 5.88 -18.32 -10.32
N GLY A 91 4.88 -18.39 -11.20
CA GLY A 91 4.64 -19.52 -12.09
C GLY A 91 3.89 -20.69 -11.44
N TYR A 92 3.46 -20.58 -10.20
CA TYR A 92 2.71 -21.62 -9.49
C TYR A 92 1.22 -21.30 -9.42
N ARG A 93 0.40 -22.37 -9.37
CA ARG A 93 -1.04 -22.23 -9.13
C ARG A 93 -1.29 -21.86 -7.68
N LYS A 94 -1.99 -20.75 -7.47
CA LYS A 94 -2.39 -20.24 -6.16
C LYS A 94 -3.90 -20.02 -6.09
N PRO A 95 -4.51 -20.20 -4.91
CA PRO A 95 -5.94 -19.91 -4.72
C PRO A 95 -6.25 -18.44 -5.02
N CYS A 96 -7.37 -18.21 -5.72
CA CYS A 96 -7.82 -16.87 -6.09
C CYS A 96 -9.33 -16.79 -6.20
N ILE A 97 -9.85 -15.55 -6.17
CA ILE A 97 -11.22 -15.22 -6.54
C ILE A 97 -11.18 -14.57 -7.92
N ILE A 98 -12.05 -15.02 -8.82
CA ILE A 98 -12.16 -14.49 -10.17
C ILE A 98 -13.51 -13.80 -10.31
N ILE A 99 -13.51 -12.52 -10.73
CA ILE A 99 -14.70 -11.68 -10.85
C ILE A 99 -14.85 -11.29 -12.33
N ASN A 100 -16.01 -11.52 -12.91
CA ASN A 100 -16.40 -10.90 -14.18
C ASN A 100 -16.79 -9.47 -13.88
N VAL A 101 -16.11 -8.52 -14.50
CA VAL A 101 -16.29 -7.09 -14.22
C VAL A 101 -17.54 -6.58 -14.95
N GLU A 102 -18.42 -5.93 -14.21
CA GLU A 102 -19.68 -5.37 -14.70
C GLU A 102 -19.89 -4.00 -14.03
N GLY A 103 -19.94 -2.94 -14.82
CA GLY A 103 -20.18 -1.57 -14.32
C GLY A 103 -18.99 -1.01 -13.50
N ASP A 104 -19.27 0.04 -12.73
CA ASP A 104 -18.36 0.71 -11.80
C ASP A 104 -19.14 1.14 -10.55
N GLU A 105 -19.72 0.16 -9.86
CA GLU A 105 -20.49 0.39 -8.64
C GLU A 105 -19.57 0.30 -7.41
N TRP A 106 -19.75 1.22 -6.47
CA TRP A 106 -18.98 1.33 -5.24
C TRP A 106 -19.86 1.10 -4.01
N GLU A 107 -19.26 0.58 -2.94
CA GLU A 107 -19.91 0.56 -1.64
C GLU A 107 -20.18 2.00 -1.17
N GLU A 108 -21.35 2.25 -0.59
CA GLU A 108 -21.75 3.58 -0.14
C GLU A 108 -20.87 4.17 0.97
N SER A 109 -20.18 3.30 1.70
CA SER A 109 -19.24 3.67 2.76
C SER A 109 -17.91 4.22 2.27
N ILE A 110 -17.62 4.14 0.97
CA ILE A 110 -16.35 4.59 0.40
C ILE A 110 -16.50 6.04 -0.04
N ASP A 111 -15.68 6.90 0.56
CA ASP A 111 -15.53 8.27 0.09
C ASP A 111 -14.78 8.28 -1.25
N ARG A 112 -15.44 8.83 -2.27
CA ARG A 112 -14.88 9.01 -3.62
C ARG A 112 -14.45 10.45 -3.88
N SER A 113 -14.51 11.30 -2.87
CA SER A 113 -14.00 12.67 -3.00
C SER A 113 -12.47 12.66 -3.06
N ASP A 114 -11.88 13.50 -3.90
CA ASP A 114 -10.44 13.72 -3.94
C ASP A 114 -9.99 14.68 -2.81
N LYS A 115 -10.80 14.87 -1.78
CA LYS A 115 -10.47 15.70 -0.64
C LYS A 115 -9.52 14.96 0.28
N LEU A 116 -8.29 15.44 0.35
CA LEU A 116 -7.38 15.03 1.41
C LEU A 116 -7.90 15.54 2.75
N GLU A 117 -8.23 14.62 3.65
CA GLU A 117 -8.47 14.96 5.04
C GLU A 117 -7.12 15.25 5.72
N THR A 118 -7.01 16.44 6.27
CA THR A 118 -5.79 16.85 6.98
C THR A 118 -5.66 16.14 8.33
N LEU A 119 -4.49 16.18 8.92
CA LEU A 119 -4.24 15.59 10.24
C LEU A 119 -5.16 16.17 11.31
N GLU A 120 -5.57 17.43 11.19
CA GLU A 120 -6.50 18.09 12.12
C GLU A 120 -7.87 17.41 12.15
N ALA A 121 -8.34 16.86 11.02
CA ALA A 121 -9.57 16.08 10.96
C ALA A 121 -9.47 14.74 11.72
N HIS A 122 -8.25 14.30 12.04
CA HIS A 122 -7.97 13.01 12.71
C HIS A 122 -7.38 13.18 14.12
N THR A 123 -7.44 14.37 14.71
CA THR A 123 -6.88 14.65 16.05
C THR A 123 -7.53 13.78 17.13
N GLU A 124 -8.82 13.50 17.01
CA GLU A 124 -9.59 12.71 17.98
C GLU A 124 -9.29 11.20 17.92
N LEU A 125 -8.67 10.69 16.84
CA LEU A 125 -8.37 9.28 16.74
C LEU A 125 -7.28 8.86 17.72
N THR A 126 -7.55 7.84 18.51
CA THR A 126 -6.54 7.20 19.35
C THR A 126 -5.57 6.34 18.50
N PRO A 127 -4.35 6.08 18.99
CA PRO A 127 -3.41 5.17 18.34
C PRO A 127 -4.01 3.81 18.02
N GLU A 128 -4.78 3.27 18.94
CA GLU A 128 -5.45 1.98 18.81
C GLU A 128 -6.52 1.97 17.72
N GLU A 129 -7.28 3.05 17.58
CA GLU A 129 -8.28 3.22 16.51
C GLU A 129 -7.60 3.31 15.14
N ILE A 130 -6.47 4.02 15.02
CA ILE A 130 -5.70 4.10 13.77
C ILE A 130 -5.21 2.70 13.38
N VAL A 131 -4.61 1.96 14.32
CA VAL A 131 -4.15 0.58 14.07
C VAL A 131 -5.30 -0.32 13.62
N ASN A 132 -6.47 -0.22 14.27
CA ASN A 132 -7.64 -1.02 13.90
C ASN A 132 -8.17 -0.67 12.51
N ARG A 133 -8.27 0.62 12.16
CA ARG A 133 -8.67 1.06 10.81
C ARG A 133 -7.71 0.53 9.74
N ILE A 134 -6.39 0.61 9.96
CA ILE A 134 -5.36 0.06 9.05
C ILE A 134 -5.55 -1.46 8.89
N LYS A 135 -5.82 -2.17 9.98
CA LYS A 135 -6.06 -3.61 9.96
C LYS A 135 -7.33 -3.96 9.19
N GLU A 136 -8.44 -3.29 9.48
CA GLU A 136 -9.74 -3.52 8.84
C GLU A 136 -9.69 -3.14 7.34
N ALA A 137 -8.99 -2.08 6.98
CA ALA A 137 -8.79 -1.70 5.59
C ALA A 137 -7.85 -2.63 4.80
N GLY A 138 -7.22 -3.61 5.46
CA GLY A 138 -6.34 -4.57 4.79
C GLY A 138 -5.04 -3.97 4.26
N VAL A 139 -4.55 -2.88 4.86
CA VAL A 139 -3.34 -2.19 4.39
C VAL A 139 -2.11 -3.06 4.60
N THR A 140 -1.37 -3.30 3.53
CA THR A 140 -0.12 -4.04 3.51
C THR A 140 1.00 -3.21 2.92
N GLY A 141 2.26 -3.53 3.27
CA GLY A 141 3.42 -2.88 2.65
C GLY A 141 3.55 -3.26 1.19
N MET A 142 3.71 -2.27 0.31
CA MET A 142 3.76 -2.48 -1.15
C MET A 142 5.20 -2.63 -1.70
N GLY A 143 6.22 -2.59 -0.83
CA GLY A 143 7.63 -2.67 -1.22
C GLY A 143 8.19 -4.10 -1.34
N GLY A 144 7.35 -5.10 -1.62
CA GLY A 144 7.80 -6.47 -1.93
C GLY A 144 7.13 -7.55 -1.09
N ALA A 145 7.41 -7.64 0.22
CA ALA A 145 6.93 -8.73 1.07
C ALA A 145 5.42 -8.71 1.35
N GLY A 146 4.72 -7.59 1.11
CA GLY A 146 3.30 -7.47 1.43
C GLY A 146 3.02 -7.65 2.93
N PHE A 147 3.87 -7.12 3.80
CA PHE A 147 3.69 -7.31 5.24
C PHE A 147 2.52 -6.47 5.76
N PRO A 148 1.57 -7.06 6.53
CA PRO A 148 0.44 -6.31 7.07
C PRO A 148 0.88 -5.16 7.96
N THR A 149 0.49 -3.93 7.59
CA THR A 149 1.01 -2.70 8.21
C THR A 149 0.65 -2.58 9.68
N PHE A 150 -0.56 -3.01 10.09
CA PHE A 150 -0.98 -2.94 11.49
C PHE A 150 -0.04 -3.70 12.45
N ILE A 151 0.60 -4.78 12.00
CA ILE A 151 1.52 -5.57 12.83
C ILE A 151 2.79 -4.78 13.12
N LYS A 152 3.28 -4.00 12.15
CA LYS A 152 4.46 -3.13 12.33
C LYS A 152 4.22 -2.07 13.41
N LEU A 153 2.95 -1.67 13.61
CA LEU A 153 2.53 -0.68 14.59
C LEU A 153 2.25 -1.27 15.98
N CYS A 154 2.33 -2.61 16.12
CA CYS A 154 2.15 -3.33 17.37
C CYS A 154 3.48 -3.99 17.79
N PRO A 155 4.46 -3.24 18.32
CA PRO A 155 5.73 -3.80 18.74
C PRO A 155 5.50 -4.86 19.85
N PRO A 156 6.35 -5.91 19.90
CA PRO A 156 6.24 -6.92 20.93
C PRO A 156 6.45 -6.33 22.33
N PRO A 157 5.93 -6.99 23.41
CA PRO A 157 6.08 -6.50 24.77
C PRO A 157 7.53 -6.18 25.12
N GLY A 158 7.77 -4.99 25.67
CA GLY A 158 9.09 -4.52 26.04
C GLY A 158 9.88 -3.83 24.92
N ALA A 159 9.45 -3.91 23.67
CA ALA A 159 10.00 -3.12 22.57
C ALA A 159 9.25 -1.77 22.40
N LYS A 160 9.97 -0.76 21.97
CA LYS A 160 9.42 0.57 21.64
C LYS A 160 9.98 1.01 20.29
N ALA A 161 9.13 1.61 19.47
CA ALA A 161 9.60 2.33 18.30
C ALA A 161 10.23 3.66 18.73
N GLU A 162 11.28 4.10 18.05
CA GLU A 162 11.91 5.41 18.24
C GLU A 162 11.49 6.42 17.16
N CYS A 163 11.15 5.91 15.98
CA CYS A 163 10.73 6.71 14.84
C CYS A 163 9.92 5.86 13.85
N VAL A 164 9.25 6.54 12.91
CA VAL A 164 8.71 5.95 11.70
C VAL A 164 9.60 6.32 10.53
N ILE A 165 9.89 5.37 9.64
CA ILE A 165 10.65 5.61 8.43
C ILE A 165 9.80 5.16 7.23
N ILE A 166 9.49 6.10 6.34
CA ILE A 166 8.90 5.81 5.04
C ILE A 166 10.03 5.47 4.07
N ASN A 167 9.94 4.31 3.46
CA ASN A 167 10.89 3.88 2.46
C ASN A 167 10.43 4.35 1.06
N GLY A 168 11.02 5.43 0.58
CA GLY A 168 10.84 5.97 -0.78
C GLY A 168 12.08 5.76 -1.66
N VAL A 169 12.90 4.76 -1.38
CA VAL A 169 14.16 4.51 -2.07
C VAL A 169 13.94 4.10 -3.52
N GLU A 170 13.12 3.07 -3.79
CA GLU A 170 12.81 2.56 -5.14
C GLU A 170 14.06 2.32 -5.98
N CYS A 171 14.93 1.42 -5.50
CA CYS A 171 16.23 1.18 -6.12
C CYS A 171 16.17 0.29 -7.38
N GLU A 172 15.06 -0.40 -7.65
CA GLU A 172 14.95 -1.34 -8.75
C GLU A 172 15.02 -0.63 -10.11
N PRO A 173 15.83 -1.10 -11.07
CA PRO A 173 15.84 -0.56 -12.42
C PRO A 173 14.45 -0.55 -13.07
N TYR A 174 14.19 0.41 -13.92
CA TYR A 174 12.93 0.68 -14.64
C TYR A 174 11.73 1.11 -13.79
N ILE A 175 11.62 0.72 -12.53
CA ILE A 175 10.46 1.06 -11.66
C ILE A 175 10.49 2.53 -11.30
N THR A 176 9.33 3.22 -11.45
CA THR A 176 9.13 4.64 -11.12
C THR A 176 7.80 4.88 -10.39
N ALA A 177 7.18 3.82 -9.86
CA ALA A 177 5.88 3.90 -9.20
C ALA A 177 5.93 4.75 -7.92
N ASP A 178 6.94 4.52 -7.05
CA ASP A 178 7.09 5.28 -5.82
C ASP A 178 7.53 6.73 -6.11
N TYR A 179 8.40 6.93 -7.11
CA TYR A 179 8.77 8.27 -7.54
C TYR A 179 7.56 9.07 -8.01
N ARG A 180 6.72 8.47 -8.85
CA ARG A 180 5.49 9.14 -9.32
C ARG A 180 4.53 9.41 -8.17
N LEU A 181 4.35 8.45 -7.27
CA LEU A 181 3.54 8.63 -6.08
C LEU A 181 4.04 9.79 -5.20
N MET A 182 5.35 9.88 -4.99
CA MET A 182 5.97 11.00 -4.26
C MET A 182 5.71 12.35 -4.95
N MET A 183 5.79 12.40 -6.27
CA MET A 183 5.58 13.65 -7.02
C MET A 183 4.10 14.06 -7.12
N GLU A 184 3.20 13.11 -7.21
CA GLU A 184 1.76 13.34 -7.44
C GLU A 184 0.96 13.44 -6.13
N HIS A 185 1.40 12.75 -5.06
CA HIS A 185 0.66 12.55 -3.81
C HIS A 185 1.50 12.84 -2.55
N ALA A 186 2.37 13.84 -2.60
CA ALA A 186 3.26 14.16 -1.47
C ALA A 186 2.50 14.51 -0.18
N ASP A 187 1.37 15.21 -0.27
CA ASP A 187 0.59 15.62 0.89
C ASP A 187 -0.08 14.43 1.58
N GLU A 188 -0.60 13.49 0.81
CA GLU A 188 -1.16 12.23 1.32
C GLU A 188 -0.09 11.38 2.02
N ILE A 189 1.13 11.34 1.48
CA ILE A 189 2.27 10.66 2.13
C ILE A 189 2.59 11.30 3.48
N LEU A 190 2.61 12.62 3.56
CA LEU A 190 2.88 13.34 4.81
C LEU A 190 1.78 13.15 5.86
N VAL A 191 0.51 13.20 5.45
CA VAL A 191 -0.62 12.86 6.34
C VAL A 191 -0.50 11.43 6.83
N GLY A 192 -0.23 10.48 5.92
CA GLY A 192 -0.02 9.08 6.26
C GLY A 192 1.14 8.87 7.24
N LEU A 193 2.29 9.54 7.04
CA LEU A 193 3.43 9.50 7.96
C LEU A 193 3.03 9.98 9.37
N ASN A 194 2.30 11.08 9.46
CA ASN A 194 1.84 11.61 10.75
C ASN A 194 0.88 10.65 11.46
N LEU A 195 -0.05 10.02 10.74
CA LEU A 195 -0.94 8.99 11.29
C LEU A 195 -0.15 7.78 11.80
N LEU A 196 0.85 7.33 11.05
CA LEU A 196 1.73 6.23 11.46
C LEU A 196 2.56 6.59 12.70
N MET A 197 3.06 7.84 12.79
CA MET A 197 3.77 8.34 13.97
C MET A 197 2.86 8.35 15.20
N LYS A 198 1.63 8.82 15.06
CA LYS A 198 0.61 8.80 16.11
C LYS A 198 0.30 7.38 16.56
N ALA A 199 0.07 6.46 15.62
CA ALA A 199 -0.19 5.05 15.90
C ALA A 199 0.98 4.36 16.62
N ALA A 200 2.22 4.64 16.19
CA ALA A 200 3.44 4.10 16.80
C ALA A 200 3.84 4.81 18.11
N LYS A 201 3.15 5.90 18.48
CA LYS A 201 3.44 6.75 19.65
C LYS A 201 4.88 7.31 19.63
N VAL A 202 5.32 7.82 18.48
CA VAL A 202 6.64 8.42 18.26
C VAL A 202 6.53 9.84 17.75
N GLU A 203 7.55 10.65 18.03
CA GLU A 203 7.61 12.07 17.66
C GLU A 203 8.44 12.32 16.39
N LYS A 204 9.14 11.29 15.88
CA LYS A 204 10.06 11.44 14.77
C LYS A 204 9.62 10.58 13.59
N GLY A 205 9.54 11.22 12.42
CA GLY A 205 9.32 10.59 11.14
C GLY A 205 10.44 10.93 10.17
N TYR A 206 10.79 9.99 9.32
CA TYR A 206 11.78 10.17 8.27
C TYR A 206 11.25 9.63 6.95
N ILE A 207 11.67 10.24 5.85
CA ILE A 207 11.43 9.74 4.50
C ILE A 207 12.79 9.48 3.87
N GLY A 208 13.09 8.23 3.54
CA GLY A 208 14.32 7.84 2.86
C GLY A 208 14.10 7.85 1.35
N ILE A 209 14.80 8.72 0.64
CA ILE A 209 14.73 8.85 -0.82
C ILE A 209 16.13 8.68 -1.38
N GLU A 210 16.27 7.96 -2.49
CA GLU A 210 17.54 7.78 -3.18
C GLU A 210 17.96 9.06 -3.89
N ASP A 211 19.27 9.32 -3.96
CA ASP A 211 19.83 10.59 -4.48
C ASP A 211 19.63 10.79 -5.99
N ASN A 212 19.25 9.76 -6.71
CA ASN A 212 18.83 9.83 -8.11
C ASN A 212 17.44 10.46 -8.34
N LYS A 213 16.76 10.88 -7.26
CA LYS A 213 15.43 11.51 -7.28
C LYS A 213 15.45 12.95 -6.73
N PRO A 214 16.27 13.86 -7.29
CA PRO A 214 16.48 15.20 -6.72
C PRO A 214 15.19 16.04 -6.66
N ALA A 215 14.25 15.87 -7.59
CA ALA A 215 12.99 16.58 -7.58
C ALA A 215 12.09 16.16 -6.40
N ALA A 216 12.01 14.85 -6.10
CA ALA A 216 11.27 14.37 -4.96
C ALA A 216 11.91 14.83 -3.64
N ILE A 217 13.24 14.76 -3.52
CA ILE A 217 13.97 15.25 -2.35
C ILE A 217 13.64 16.71 -2.09
N LYS A 218 13.76 17.57 -3.12
CA LYS A 218 13.45 18.99 -3.01
C LYS A 218 11.99 19.22 -2.59
N LEU A 219 11.04 18.52 -3.19
CA LEU A 219 9.62 18.63 -2.86
C LEU A 219 9.35 18.34 -1.38
N PHE A 220 9.91 17.25 -0.85
CA PHE A 220 9.72 16.89 0.55
C PHE A 220 10.49 17.81 1.51
N GLU A 221 11.70 18.29 1.14
CA GLU A 221 12.41 19.30 1.92
C GLU A 221 11.58 20.59 2.05
N GLU A 222 10.98 21.07 0.96
CA GLU A 222 10.10 22.25 0.96
C GLU A 222 8.83 22.05 1.81
N LYS A 223 8.20 20.88 1.72
CA LYS A 223 6.96 20.56 2.45
C LYS A 223 7.19 20.28 3.95
N THR A 224 8.39 19.93 4.36
CA THR A 224 8.74 19.60 5.75
C THR A 224 9.60 20.67 6.43
N ALA A 225 9.82 21.83 5.78
CA ALA A 225 10.67 22.91 6.30
C ALA A 225 10.06 23.70 7.49
N ASN A 226 8.81 23.43 7.89
CA ASN A 226 8.09 24.15 8.95
C ASN A 226 7.88 23.29 10.20
#